data_98904383e874d0c75ff5036154978e7f
#
_entry.id   98904383e874d0c75ff5036154978e7f
#
_cell.length_a   1.000
_cell.length_b   1.000
_cell.length_c   1.000
_cell.angle_alpha   90.00
_cell.angle_beta   90.00
_cell.angle_gamma   90.00
#
_symmetry.space_group_name_H-M   'P 1'
#
loop_
_entity.id
_entity.type
_entity.pdbx_description
1 polymer ?
#
loop_
_entity_poly.entity_id
_entity_poly.type
_entity_poly.pdbx_seq_one_letter_code
_entity_poly.pdbx_strand_id
1 'polypeptide(L)'
;SLMSHPLGPLSVAIFFVIEALLVQPQIFEQYAQTWHGFYLGLLAFLFGFLFVYSGSSFWQTVLKWRWLYVVLAAAFYAIRLSFFEMQSPSYLMAIESHCWILGVFGFGYKYLNKPSHTLSYLSQAAYPVYILHMFALYLGAWFILPLDIPLHLQFICIVSFTGLVCYVLYEFVIRRIGIFRPFFGLKGKRPAVQEGQLSRTIG
;
A
#
# COMPACT_ATOMS: atom_id res chain seq x y z
N SER A 1 -4.44 -8.28 -25.54
CA SER A 1 -4.03 -8.64 -24.16
C SER A 1 -5.26 -8.58 -23.26
N LEU A 2 -5.46 -9.59 -22.41
CA LEU A 2 -6.60 -9.64 -21.46
C LEU A 2 -6.67 -8.37 -20.60
N MET A 3 -5.52 -7.83 -20.22
CA MET A 3 -5.40 -6.63 -19.37
C MET A 3 -5.70 -5.30 -20.10
N SER A 4 -5.97 -5.31 -21.41
CA SER A 4 -6.37 -4.11 -22.15
C SER A 4 -7.86 -3.78 -22.06
N HIS A 5 -8.67 -4.70 -21.54
CA HIS A 5 -10.10 -4.52 -21.33
C HIS A 5 -10.39 -4.32 -19.83
N PRO A 6 -11.39 -3.50 -19.44
CA PRO A 6 -11.67 -3.23 -18.02
C PRO A 6 -12.01 -4.49 -17.20
N LEU A 7 -12.57 -5.51 -17.84
CA LEU A 7 -12.86 -6.80 -17.19
C LEU A 7 -11.60 -7.62 -16.89
N GLY A 8 -10.46 -7.35 -17.55
CA GLY A 8 -9.20 -8.05 -17.29
C GLY A 8 -8.70 -7.87 -15.86
N PRO A 9 -8.42 -6.62 -15.43
CA PRO A 9 -8.08 -6.36 -14.03
C PRO A 9 -9.18 -6.77 -13.05
N LEU A 10 -10.47 -6.61 -13.39
CA LEU A 10 -11.59 -7.02 -12.53
C LEU A 10 -11.68 -8.54 -12.35
N SER A 11 -11.33 -9.34 -13.36
CA SER A 11 -11.40 -10.81 -13.27
C SER A 11 -10.48 -11.37 -12.18
N VAL A 12 -9.46 -10.64 -11.78
CA VAL A 12 -8.59 -11.00 -10.66
C VAL A 12 -9.36 -11.05 -9.34
N ALA A 13 -10.44 -10.28 -9.19
CA ALA A 13 -11.31 -10.35 -8.02
C ALA A 13 -11.87 -11.75 -7.77
N ILE A 14 -12.04 -12.57 -8.83
CA ILE A 14 -12.53 -13.94 -8.72
C ILE A 14 -11.64 -14.77 -7.79
N PHE A 15 -10.32 -14.61 -7.87
CA PHE A 15 -9.39 -15.34 -7.02
C PHE A 15 -9.50 -14.93 -5.54
N PHE A 16 -9.73 -13.66 -5.27
CA PHE A 16 -9.97 -13.17 -3.92
C PHE A 16 -11.33 -13.63 -3.38
N VAL A 17 -12.34 -13.71 -4.24
CA VAL A 17 -13.65 -14.29 -3.89
C VAL A 17 -13.52 -15.77 -3.57
N ILE A 18 -12.81 -16.54 -4.39
CA ILE A 18 -12.57 -17.96 -4.15
C ILE A 18 -11.84 -18.16 -2.81
N GLU A 19 -10.82 -17.36 -2.54
CA GLU A 19 -10.11 -17.38 -1.26
C GLU A 19 -11.07 -17.12 -0.10
N ALA A 20 -11.86 -16.05 -0.17
CA ALA A 20 -12.82 -15.69 0.88
C ALA A 20 -13.89 -16.79 1.13
N LEU A 21 -14.31 -17.50 0.07
CA LEU A 21 -15.27 -18.59 0.18
C LEU A 21 -14.65 -19.89 0.73
N LEU A 22 -13.38 -20.15 0.44
CA LEU A 22 -12.68 -21.34 0.91
C LEU A 22 -12.20 -21.19 2.36
N VAL A 23 -11.64 -20.05 2.70
CA VAL A 23 -11.07 -19.79 4.04
C VAL A 23 -12.16 -19.41 5.04
N GLN A 24 -13.25 -18.78 4.59
CA GLN A 24 -14.40 -18.36 5.41
C GLN A 24 -13.97 -17.60 6.67
N PRO A 25 -13.26 -16.45 6.54
CA PRO A 25 -12.79 -15.70 7.69
C PRO A 25 -13.97 -15.21 8.53
N GLN A 26 -13.89 -15.35 9.85
CA GLN A 26 -14.91 -14.85 10.77
C GLN A 26 -14.98 -13.30 10.74
N ILE A 27 -13.82 -12.66 10.64
CA ILE A 27 -13.67 -11.21 10.48
C ILE A 27 -12.77 -10.98 9.27
N PHE A 28 -13.33 -10.42 8.20
CA PHE A 28 -12.61 -10.24 6.94
C PHE A 28 -11.39 -9.30 7.07
N GLU A 29 -11.47 -8.30 7.93
CA GLU A 29 -10.40 -7.33 8.16
C GLU A 29 -9.26 -7.86 9.05
N GLN A 30 -9.43 -9.03 9.66
CA GLN A 30 -8.41 -9.62 10.51
C GLN A 30 -7.41 -10.41 9.67
N TYR A 31 -6.32 -9.77 9.29
CA TYR A 31 -5.26 -10.41 8.47
C TYR A 31 -4.14 -11.00 9.31
N ALA A 32 -3.79 -10.36 10.44
CA ALA A 32 -2.64 -10.75 11.25
C ALA A 32 -2.82 -12.15 11.85
N GLN A 33 -1.83 -13.04 11.61
CA GLN A 33 -1.77 -14.40 12.14
C GLN A 33 -2.97 -15.30 11.76
N THR A 34 -3.62 -15.02 10.63
CA THR A 34 -4.73 -15.83 10.11
C THR A 34 -4.38 -16.48 8.77
N TRP A 35 -5.00 -17.60 8.46
CA TRP A 35 -4.91 -18.24 7.14
C TRP A 35 -5.42 -17.32 6.04
N HIS A 36 -6.48 -16.57 6.31
CA HIS A 36 -6.99 -15.54 5.42
C HIS A 36 -5.92 -14.50 5.06
N GLY A 37 -5.26 -13.94 6.06
CA GLY A 37 -4.19 -12.97 5.81
C GLY A 37 -3.00 -13.54 5.03
N PHE A 38 -2.65 -14.81 5.27
CA PHE A 38 -1.59 -15.47 4.53
C PHE A 38 -1.95 -15.66 3.05
N TYR A 39 -3.12 -16.25 2.74
CA TYR A 39 -3.53 -16.51 1.35
C TYR A 39 -3.85 -15.23 0.61
N LEU A 40 -4.55 -14.29 1.26
CA LEU A 40 -4.84 -12.97 0.69
C LEU A 40 -3.54 -12.22 0.35
N GLY A 41 -2.56 -12.23 1.26
CA GLY A 41 -1.25 -11.62 1.05
C GLY A 41 -0.49 -12.26 -0.11
N LEU A 42 -0.51 -13.60 -0.21
CA LEU A 42 0.10 -14.32 -1.31
C LEU A 42 -0.54 -13.97 -2.66
N LEU A 43 -1.86 -13.96 -2.73
CA LEU A 43 -2.60 -13.57 -3.94
C LEU A 43 -2.31 -12.12 -4.31
N ALA A 44 -2.35 -11.21 -3.35
CA ALA A 44 -2.06 -9.79 -3.57
C ALA A 44 -0.64 -9.59 -4.11
N PHE A 45 0.35 -10.33 -3.58
CA PHE A 45 1.74 -10.29 -4.05
C PHE A 45 1.84 -10.81 -5.50
N LEU A 46 1.27 -11.98 -5.80
CA LEU A 46 1.32 -12.58 -7.13
C LEU A 46 0.62 -11.71 -8.18
N PHE A 47 -0.58 -11.22 -7.89
CA PHE A 47 -1.30 -10.35 -8.82
C PHE A 47 -0.69 -8.96 -8.92
N GLY A 48 -0.13 -8.41 -7.84
CA GLY A 48 0.64 -7.17 -7.89
C GLY A 48 1.84 -7.30 -8.83
N PHE A 49 2.58 -8.41 -8.76
CA PHE A 49 3.66 -8.70 -9.69
C PHE A 49 3.16 -8.83 -11.14
N LEU A 50 2.06 -9.56 -11.37
CA LEU A 50 1.46 -9.70 -12.71
C LEU A 50 0.99 -8.37 -13.29
N PHE A 51 0.43 -7.48 -12.48
CA PHE A 51 0.02 -6.14 -12.93
C PHE A 51 1.22 -5.31 -13.39
N VAL A 52 2.30 -5.33 -12.62
CA VAL A 52 3.55 -4.66 -13.01
C VAL A 52 4.15 -5.28 -14.27
N TYR A 53 4.17 -6.62 -14.37
CA TYR A 53 4.68 -7.35 -15.53
C TYR A 53 3.84 -7.10 -16.80
N SER A 54 2.53 -6.90 -16.67
CA SER A 54 1.64 -6.54 -17.79
C SER A 54 1.94 -5.16 -18.38
N GLY A 55 2.74 -4.35 -17.70
CA GLY A 55 3.27 -3.09 -18.19
C GLY A 55 2.20 -2.07 -18.59
N SER A 56 2.40 -1.41 -19.72
CA SER A 56 1.53 -0.32 -20.19
C SER A 56 0.07 -0.72 -20.39
N SER A 57 -0.21 -1.97 -20.76
CA SER A 57 -1.58 -2.46 -20.98
C SER A 57 -2.45 -2.36 -19.74
N PHE A 58 -1.93 -2.79 -18.59
CA PHE A 58 -2.62 -2.67 -17.31
C PHE A 58 -2.80 -1.20 -16.90
N TRP A 59 -1.70 -0.42 -16.91
CA TRP A 59 -1.72 0.96 -16.42
C TRP A 59 -2.63 1.87 -17.24
N GLN A 60 -2.66 1.70 -18.57
CA GLN A 60 -3.58 2.45 -19.44
C GLN A 60 -5.04 2.06 -19.19
N THR A 61 -5.30 0.79 -18.92
CA THR A 61 -6.65 0.31 -18.62
C THR A 61 -7.16 0.88 -17.30
N VAL A 62 -6.39 0.80 -16.21
CA VAL A 62 -6.80 1.37 -14.92
C VAL A 62 -6.91 2.89 -14.97
N LEU A 63 -6.05 3.56 -15.75
CA LEU A 63 -6.14 4.98 -15.99
C LEU A 63 -7.44 5.37 -16.71
N LYS A 64 -7.79 4.66 -17.79
CA LYS A 64 -8.98 4.94 -18.60
C LYS A 64 -10.26 4.68 -17.80
N TRP A 65 -10.31 3.57 -17.07
CA TRP A 65 -11.51 3.09 -16.39
C TRP A 65 -11.54 3.38 -14.88
N ARG A 66 -10.67 4.26 -14.36
CA ARG A 66 -10.56 4.59 -12.93
C ARG A 66 -11.90 4.98 -12.27
N TRP A 67 -12.71 5.78 -12.99
CA TRP A 67 -14.02 6.19 -12.48
C TRP A 67 -15.00 5.03 -12.41
N LEU A 68 -14.97 4.11 -13.37
CA LEU A 68 -15.79 2.90 -13.34
C LEU A 68 -15.47 2.09 -12.07
N TYR A 69 -14.19 1.86 -11.78
CA TYR A 69 -13.78 1.09 -10.60
C TYR A 69 -14.21 1.76 -9.29
N VAL A 70 -14.08 3.07 -9.18
CA VAL A 70 -14.53 3.82 -8.00
C VAL A 70 -16.05 3.80 -7.86
N VAL A 71 -16.79 3.94 -8.95
CA VAL A 71 -18.27 3.87 -8.93
C VAL A 71 -18.73 2.46 -8.53
N LEU A 72 -18.10 1.42 -9.06
CA LEU A 72 -18.38 0.03 -8.66
C LEU A 72 -18.08 -0.19 -7.16
N ALA A 73 -16.92 0.28 -6.70
CA ALA A 73 -16.55 0.18 -5.29
C ALA A 73 -17.57 0.89 -4.38
N ALA A 74 -17.95 2.12 -4.74
CA ALA A 74 -18.95 2.89 -4.00
C ALA A 74 -20.34 2.23 -4.02
N ALA A 75 -20.72 1.62 -5.15
CA ALA A 75 -21.97 0.86 -5.27
C ALA A 75 -21.98 -0.38 -4.36
N PHE A 76 -20.89 -1.17 -4.35
CA PHE A 76 -20.77 -2.31 -3.44
C PHE A 76 -20.75 -1.89 -1.98
N TYR A 77 -20.09 -0.78 -1.66
CA TYR A 77 -20.13 -0.20 -0.31
C TYR A 77 -21.54 0.22 0.09
N ALA A 78 -22.27 0.90 -0.80
CA ALA A 78 -23.66 1.29 -0.54
C ALA A 78 -24.60 0.08 -0.35
N ILE A 79 -24.43 -0.98 -1.16
CA ILE A 79 -25.14 -2.25 -1.00
C ILE A 79 -24.84 -2.85 0.38
N ARG A 80 -23.58 -2.86 0.78
CA ARG A 80 -23.15 -3.37 2.08
C ARG A 80 -23.84 -2.63 3.24
N LEU A 81 -23.86 -1.30 3.18
CA LEU A 81 -24.51 -0.49 4.21
C LEU A 81 -26.03 -0.70 4.25
N SER A 82 -26.66 -0.83 3.08
CA SER A 82 -28.13 -0.85 2.99
C SER A 82 -28.74 -2.22 3.32
N PHE A 83 -28.04 -3.31 3.00
CA PHE A 83 -28.60 -4.66 3.09
C PHE A 83 -27.98 -5.53 4.17
N PHE A 84 -26.76 -5.22 4.63
CA PHE A 84 -26.01 -6.08 5.53
C PHE A 84 -25.61 -5.42 6.86
N GLU A 85 -26.01 -4.18 7.13
CA GLU A 85 -25.73 -3.47 8.39
C GLU A 85 -24.27 -3.60 8.86
N MET A 86 -23.32 -3.48 7.94
CA MET A 86 -21.87 -3.68 8.15
C MET A 86 -21.39 -5.13 8.36
N GLN A 87 -22.30 -6.10 8.44
CA GLN A 87 -21.94 -7.54 8.50
C GLN A 87 -22.07 -8.19 7.14
N SER A 88 -21.26 -7.76 6.19
CA SER A 88 -21.36 -8.26 4.82
C SER A 88 -20.62 -9.58 4.61
N PRO A 89 -21.08 -10.38 3.64
CA PRO A 89 -20.36 -11.57 3.23
C PRO A 89 -18.95 -11.25 2.75
N SER A 90 -17.97 -12.08 3.12
CA SER A 90 -16.54 -11.87 2.80
C SER A 90 -16.27 -11.76 1.29
N TYR A 91 -17.04 -12.46 0.45
CA TYR A 91 -16.91 -12.37 -1.01
C TYR A 91 -17.28 -10.96 -1.55
N LEU A 92 -18.29 -10.31 -0.95
CA LEU A 92 -18.68 -8.95 -1.33
C LEU A 92 -17.58 -7.94 -0.96
N MET A 93 -17.01 -8.10 0.23
CA MET A 93 -15.89 -7.27 0.71
C MET A 93 -14.64 -7.46 -0.16
N ALA A 94 -14.37 -8.70 -0.62
CA ALA A 94 -13.26 -8.96 -1.53
C ALA A 94 -13.40 -8.23 -2.86
N ILE A 95 -14.60 -8.23 -3.48
CA ILE A 95 -14.86 -7.53 -4.74
C ILE A 95 -14.79 -6.00 -4.51
N GLU A 96 -15.42 -5.50 -3.47
CA GLU A 96 -15.39 -4.07 -3.11
C GLU A 96 -13.96 -3.57 -2.94
N SER A 97 -13.17 -4.26 -2.11
CA SER A 97 -11.77 -3.91 -1.86
C SER A 97 -10.92 -3.92 -3.13
N HIS A 98 -11.12 -4.92 -3.99
CA HIS A 98 -10.42 -5.00 -5.27
C HIS A 98 -10.76 -3.82 -6.19
N CYS A 99 -12.04 -3.41 -6.27
CA CYS A 99 -12.47 -2.25 -7.03
C CYS A 99 -11.84 -0.96 -6.48
N TRP A 100 -11.77 -0.78 -5.16
CA TRP A 100 -11.06 0.35 -4.55
C TRP A 100 -9.59 0.38 -4.92
N ILE A 101 -8.89 -0.76 -4.87
CA ILE A 101 -7.47 -0.86 -5.24
C ILE A 101 -7.25 -0.45 -6.70
N LEU A 102 -8.08 -0.96 -7.64
CA LEU A 102 -7.98 -0.58 -9.06
C LEU A 102 -8.25 0.91 -9.27
N GLY A 103 -9.22 1.48 -8.55
CA GLY A 103 -9.48 2.92 -8.54
C GLY A 103 -8.28 3.72 -8.08
N VAL A 104 -7.69 3.35 -6.93
CA VAL A 104 -6.48 3.98 -6.38
C VAL A 104 -5.30 3.89 -7.35
N PHE A 105 -5.09 2.74 -8.00
CA PHE A 105 -4.05 2.60 -9.02
C PHE A 105 -4.28 3.52 -10.21
N GLY A 106 -5.52 3.66 -10.68
CA GLY A 106 -5.85 4.55 -11.80
C GLY A 106 -5.61 6.02 -11.48
N PHE A 107 -6.01 6.48 -10.29
CA PHE A 107 -5.76 7.85 -9.83
C PHE A 107 -4.28 8.07 -9.50
N GLY A 108 -3.64 7.13 -8.82
CA GLY A 108 -2.21 7.18 -8.52
C GLY A 108 -1.38 7.29 -9.80
N TYR A 109 -1.66 6.47 -10.79
CA TYR A 109 -0.97 6.53 -12.08
C TYR A 109 -1.17 7.88 -12.79
N LYS A 110 -2.36 8.46 -12.70
CA LYS A 110 -2.65 9.77 -13.31
C LYS A 110 -1.91 10.93 -12.64
N TYR A 111 -1.92 10.97 -11.31
CA TYR A 111 -1.50 12.17 -10.58
C TYR A 111 -0.12 12.03 -9.93
N LEU A 112 0.27 10.81 -9.55
CA LEU A 112 1.52 10.56 -8.84
C LEU A 112 2.63 10.00 -9.73
N ASN A 113 2.33 9.59 -10.98
CA ASN A 113 3.33 9.07 -11.91
C ASN A 113 4.06 10.18 -12.69
N LYS A 114 4.42 11.23 -11.99
CA LYS A 114 5.24 12.33 -12.55
C LYS A 114 6.54 12.41 -11.76
N PRO A 115 7.71 12.45 -12.43
CA PRO A 115 8.97 12.61 -11.74
C PRO A 115 8.97 13.92 -10.95
N SER A 116 9.10 13.80 -9.62
CA SER A 116 9.23 14.95 -8.73
C SER A 116 10.21 14.61 -7.60
N HIS A 117 10.85 15.61 -7.05
CA HIS A 117 11.76 15.44 -5.92
C HIS A 117 11.03 14.85 -4.70
N THR A 118 9.82 15.31 -4.44
CA THR A 118 8.97 14.81 -3.35
C THR A 118 8.62 13.33 -3.54
N LEU A 119 8.22 12.94 -4.77
CA LEU A 119 7.90 11.55 -5.06
C LEU A 119 9.13 10.64 -4.91
N SER A 120 10.29 11.08 -5.37
CA SER A 120 11.54 10.35 -5.19
C SER A 120 11.91 10.18 -3.71
N TYR A 121 11.72 11.24 -2.90
CA TYR A 121 11.93 11.18 -1.46
C TYR A 121 10.98 10.20 -0.78
N LEU A 122 9.68 10.30 -1.05
CA LEU A 122 8.65 9.42 -0.47
C LEU A 122 8.85 7.96 -0.88
N SER A 123 9.22 7.71 -2.14
CA SER A 123 9.52 6.36 -2.62
C SER A 123 10.71 5.73 -1.89
N GLN A 124 11.75 6.50 -1.61
CA GLN A 124 12.89 6.02 -0.82
C GLN A 124 12.54 5.81 0.65
N ALA A 125 11.65 6.65 1.20
CA ALA A 125 11.20 6.55 2.59
C ALA A 125 10.19 5.41 2.80
N ALA A 126 9.47 4.96 1.76
CA ALA A 126 8.35 4.04 1.88
C ALA A 126 8.73 2.72 2.59
N TYR A 127 9.81 2.08 2.19
CA TYR A 127 10.26 0.82 2.80
C TYR A 127 10.75 0.99 4.25
N PRO A 128 11.62 1.96 4.57
CA PRO A 128 11.98 2.26 5.96
C PRO A 128 10.78 2.56 6.84
N VAL A 129 9.87 3.41 6.38
CA VAL A 129 8.65 3.77 7.12
C VAL A 129 7.76 2.55 7.33
N TYR A 130 7.61 1.67 6.32
CA TYR A 130 6.86 0.43 6.44
C TYR A 130 7.40 -0.48 7.56
N ILE A 131 8.71 -0.58 7.74
CA ILE A 131 9.29 -1.37 8.82
C ILE A 131 9.08 -0.69 10.18
N LEU A 132 9.28 0.62 10.25
CA LEU A 132 9.27 1.37 11.50
C LEU A 132 7.87 1.67 12.05
N HIS A 133 6.86 1.77 11.16
CA HIS A 133 5.53 2.26 11.58
C HIS A 133 4.87 1.35 12.62
N MET A 134 5.06 0.04 12.54
CA MET A 134 4.48 -0.89 13.53
C MET A 134 5.07 -0.64 14.92
N PHE A 135 6.40 -0.49 15.02
CA PHE A 135 7.05 -0.16 16.28
C PHE A 135 6.57 1.19 16.82
N ALA A 136 6.53 2.22 15.97
CA ALA A 136 6.07 3.55 16.36
C ALA A 136 4.58 3.56 16.76
N LEU A 137 3.75 2.78 16.06
CA LEU A 137 2.33 2.62 16.37
C LEU A 137 2.11 1.99 17.75
N TYR A 138 2.79 0.87 18.03
CA TYR A 138 2.67 0.21 19.33
C TYR A 138 3.17 1.10 20.45
N LEU A 139 4.29 1.80 20.25
CA LEU A 139 4.82 2.74 21.22
C LEU A 139 3.84 3.90 21.47
N GLY A 140 3.28 4.48 20.40
CA GLY A 140 2.27 5.53 20.51
C GLY A 140 1.00 5.06 21.20
N ALA A 141 0.51 3.87 20.86
CA ALA A 141 -0.65 3.26 21.51
C ALA A 141 -0.40 3.04 23.01
N TRP A 142 0.77 2.54 23.39
CA TRP A 142 1.14 2.34 24.80
C TRP A 142 1.04 3.63 25.62
N PHE A 143 1.46 4.77 25.08
CA PHE A 143 1.42 6.04 25.82
C PHE A 143 0.06 6.74 25.74
N ILE A 144 -0.68 6.60 24.63
CA ILE A 144 -1.87 7.40 24.37
C ILE A 144 -3.17 6.71 24.78
N LEU A 145 -3.26 5.37 24.65
CA LEU A 145 -4.49 4.65 25.02
C LEU A 145 -4.87 4.76 26.51
N PRO A 146 -3.92 4.81 27.47
CA PRO A 146 -4.27 4.98 28.88
C PRO A 146 -4.79 6.38 29.24
N LEU A 147 -4.70 7.36 28.33
CA LEU A 147 -5.17 8.72 28.57
C LEU A 147 -6.70 8.75 28.47
N ASP A 148 -7.34 9.41 29.42
CA ASP A 148 -8.80 9.60 29.45
C ASP A 148 -9.24 10.74 28.51
N ILE A 149 -9.06 10.51 27.20
CA ILE A 149 -9.45 11.42 26.14
C ILE A 149 -10.36 10.72 25.13
N PRO A 150 -11.23 11.45 24.40
CA PRO A 150 -12.13 10.87 23.42
C PRO A 150 -11.41 10.01 22.37
N LEU A 151 -12.01 8.89 21.97
CA LEU A 151 -11.43 7.89 21.07
C LEU A 151 -10.90 8.49 19.76
N HIS A 152 -11.63 9.45 19.18
CA HIS A 152 -11.21 10.12 17.95
C HIS A 152 -9.94 10.96 18.15
N LEU A 153 -9.76 11.58 19.33
CA LEU A 153 -8.52 12.29 19.65
C LEU A 153 -7.37 11.32 19.89
N GLN A 154 -7.60 10.19 20.61
CA GLN A 154 -6.60 9.14 20.73
C GLN A 154 -6.11 8.67 19.37
N PHE A 155 -7.03 8.41 18.43
CA PHE A 155 -6.68 8.00 17.07
C PHE A 155 -5.81 9.04 16.36
N ILE A 156 -6.21 10.31 16.36
CA ILE A 156 -5.45 11.41 15.74
C ILE A 156 -4.05 11.53 16.37
N CYS A 157 -3.97 11.45 17.69
CA CYS A 157 -2.69 11.52 18.41
C CYS A 157 -1.77 10.33 18.06
N ILE A 158 -2.30 9.10 17.99
CA ILE A 158 -1.52 7.91 17.65
C ILE A 158 -1.00 8.01 16.21
N VAL A 159 -1.85 8.39 15.25
CA VAL A 159 -1.44 8.56 13.84
C VAL A 159 -0.38 9.64 13.70
N SER A 160 -0.58 10.79 14.35
CA SER A 160 0.38 11.90 14.32
C SER A 160 1.71 11.54 14.97
N PHE A 161 1.68 10.87 16.12
CA PHE A 161 2.86 10.37 16.82
C PHE A 161 3.63 9.37 15.93
N THR A 162 2.92 8.40 15.36
CA THR A 162 3.52 7.39 14.47
C THR A 162 4.20 8.04 13.27
N GLY A 163 3.52 8.97 12.61
CA GLY A 163 4.08 9.73 11.49
C GLY A 163 5.33 10.52 11.87
N LEU A 164 5.27 11.23 13.00
CA LEU A 164 6.39 12.02 13.50
C LEU A 164 7.60 11.15 13.84
N VAL A 165 7.40 10.07 14.59
CA VAL A 165 8.48 9.14 14.97
C VAL A 165 9.10 8.50 13.72
N CYS A 166 8.30 8.03 12.77
CA CYS A 166 8.80 7.48 11.52
C CYS A 166 9.62 8.52 10.73
N TYR A 167 9.14 9.75 10.64
CA TYR A 167 9.85 10.83 9.97
C TYR A 167 11.20 11.12 10.64
N VAL A 168 11.22 11.28 11.98
CA VAL A 168 12.43 11.56 12.74
C VAL A 168 13.44 10.40 12.60
N LEU A 169 13.01 9.17 12.77
CA LEU A 169 13.88 8.00 12.63
C LEU A 169 14.41 7.87 11.19
N TYR A 170 13.58 8.09 10.18
CA TYR A 170 14.02 8.03 8.79
C TYR A 170 15.06 9.11 8.48
N GLU A 171 14.78 10.39 8.81
CA GLU A 171 15.62 11.52 8.42
C GLU A 171 16.93 11.57 9.22
N PHE A 172 16.87 11.33 10.54
CA PHE A 172 18.03 11.51 11.41
C PHE A 172 18.84 10.25 11.66
N VAL A 173 18.20 9.07 11.62
CA VAL A 173 18.89 7.79 11.87
C VAL A 173 19.21 7.09 10.55
N ILE A 174 18.19 6.67 9.80
CA ILE A 174 18.39 5.77 8.64
C ILE A 174 19.14 6.49 7.51
N ARG A 175 18.74 7.73 7.21
CA ARG A 175 19.33 8.47 6.10
C ARG A 175 20.74 8.97 6.39
N ARG A 176 21.06 9.29 7.65
CA ARG A 176 22.36 9.84 8.04
C ARG A 176 23.38 8.77 8.39
N ILE A 177 23.00 7.72 9.07
CA ILE A 177 23.91 6.66 9.52
C ILE A 177 24.10 5.64 8.40
N GLY A 178 25.30 5.63 7.80
CA GLY A 178 25.62 4.79 6.63
C GLY A 178 25.41 3.30 6.83
N ILE A 179 25.59 2.81 8.06
CA ILE A 179 25.45 1.38 8.41
C ILE A 179 24.00 0.88 8.29
N PHE A 180 23.00 1.73 8.55
CA PHE A 180 21.59 1.33 8.45
C PHE A 180 21.06 1.37 7.01
N ARG A 181 21.68 2.12 6.11
CA ARG A 181 21.21 2.30 4.73
C ARG A 181 21.00 0.99 3.96
N PRO A 182 21.95 0.01 3.98
CA PRO A 182 21.77 -1.27 3.28
C PRO A 182 20.61 -2.10 3.84
N PHE A 183 20.41 -2.08 5.16
CA PHE A 183 19.32 -2.84 5.81
C PHE A 183 17.93 -2.33 5.41
N PHE A 184 17.83 -1.05 5.05
CA PHE A 184 16.60 -0.40 4.59
C PHE A 184 16.55 -0.21 3.07
N GLY A 185 17.36 -0.95 2.29
CA GLY A 185 17.34 -0.91 0.83
C GLY A 185 17.82 0.40 0.21
N LEU A 186 18.43 1.30 0.98
CA LEU A 186 18.99 2.55 0.47
C LEU A 186 20.38 2.29 -0.11
N LYS A 187 20.64 2.83 -1.32
CA LYS A 187 21.97 2.76 -1.93
C LYS A 187 23.02 3.38 -1.00
N GLY A 188 24.12 2.67 -0.76
CA GLY A 188 25.27 3.19 -0.02
C GLY A 188 25.71 4.54 -0.59
N LYS A 189 26.23 5.44 0.24
CA LYS A 189 26.95 6.62 -0.28
C LYS A 189 28.13 6.10 -1.10
N ARG A 190 28.13 6.33 -2.42
CA ARG A 190 29.34 6.09 -3.22
C ARG A 190 30.45 6.98 -2.63
N PRO A 191 31.65 6.43 -2.32
CA PRO A 191 32.76 7.26 -1.94
C PRO A 191 33.08 8.23 -3.08
N ALA A 192 33.27 9.50 -2.75
CA ALA A 192 33.50 10.60 -3.70
C ALA A 192 34.69 10.41 -4.68
N VAL A 193 35.48 9.37 -4.48
CA VAL A 193 36.67 9.03 -5.28
C VAL A 193 36.33 8.53 -6.70
N GLN A 194 35.14 7.98 -6.95
CA GLN A 194 34.80 7.44 -8.27
C GLN A 194 34.28 8.46 -9.28
N GLU A 195 33.77 9.61 -8.86
CA GLU A 195 33.32 10.64 -9.80
C GLU A 195 34.48 11.37 -10.48
N GLY A 196 35.63 11.50 -9.81
CA GLY A 196 36.82 12.12 -10.37
C GLY A 196 37.58 11.26 -11.40
N GLN A 197 37.37 9.95 -11.41
CA GLN A 197 38.03 9.06 -12.40
C GLN A 197 37.23 8.91 -13.70
N LEU A 198 35.89 8.96 -13.65
CA LEU A 198 35.08 8.88 -14.86
C LEU A 198 35.20 10.16 -15.73
N SER A 199 35.36 11.32 -15.11
CA SER A 199 35.55 12.57 -15.87
C SER A 199 36.91 12.67 -16.56
N ARG A 200 37.92 11.89 -16.13
CA ARG A 200 39.27 11.84 -16.74
C ARG A 200 39.40 10.82 -17.88
N THR A 201 38.43 9.92 -18.06
CA THR A 201 38.48 8.87 -19.08
C THR A 201 37.66 9.23 -20.30
N ILE A 202 36.87 10.29 -20.26
CA ILE A 202 35.97 10.75 -21.35
C ILE A 202 36.43 12.11 -21.95
N GLY A 203 37.51 12.71 -21.46
CA GLY A 203 38.22 13.85 -22.04
C GLY A 203 39.50 13.39 -22.69
#